data_0938727def81f76c716edc35d1545a50
#
_entry.id   0938727def81f76c716edc35d1545a50
#
_cell.length_a   1.000
_cell.length_b   1.000
_cell.length_c   1.000
_cell.angle_alpha   90.00
_cell.angle_beta   90.00
_cell.angle_gamma   90.00
#
_symmetry.space_group_name_H-M   'P 1'
#
loop_
_entity.id
_entity.type
_entity.pdbx_description
1 polymer ?
#
loop_
_entity_poly.entity_id
_entity_poly.type
_entity_poly.pdbx_seq_one_letter_code
_entity_poly.pdbx_strand_id
1 'polypeptide(L)'
;MHINFSFTDADGNNALSTGGKGGPEHLNDLARGCLAGLLHHHKGLAGLIAPTANSYDRLQPGSLSGHWQNWGGDHRNVTTRISSEGGAKARLEHRMADASSNPYTAVAAVLQAALLGVQNGYDLQPMETGDGFVETDATIGAASDLGAAVADLAADTVLSAAVGEGLVANHVFMKQAEVEKTKDLDADAMRGFYIYYM
;
A
#
# COMPACT_ATOMS: atom_id res chain seq x y z
N MET A 1 8.52 3.54 -6.00
CA MET A 1 8.48 2.07 -6.28
C MET A 1 7.04 1.61 -6.28
N HIS A 2 6.68 0.57 -7.07
CA HIS A 2 5.36 -0.08 -6.97
C HIS A 2 5.57 -1.58 -6.79
N ILE A 3 4.68 -2.21 -6.02
CA ILE A 3 4.72 -3.65 -5.78
C ILE A 3 3.64 -4.29 -6.64
N ASN A 4 4.07 -5.03 -7.66
CA ASN A 4 3.18 -5.79 -8.53
C ASN A 4 3.22 -7.26 -8.12
N PHE A 5 2.07 -7.88 -7.98
CA PHE A 5 1.99 -9.30 -7.67
C PHE A 5 0.81 -9.99 -8.36
N SER A 6 0.97 -11.27 -8.58
CA SER A 6 -0.06 -12.22 -8.98
C SER A 6 0.24 -13.55 -8.33
N PHE A 7 -0.72 -14.44 -8.34
CA PHE A 7 -0.56 -15.81 -7.85
C PHE A 7 -0.84 -16.79 -8.97
N THR A 8 -0.21 -17.95 -8.90
CA THR A 8 -0.49 -19.09 -9.78
C THR A 8 -1.08 -20.24 -8.95
N ASP A 9 -2.01 -20.96 -9.54
CA ASP A 9 -2.52 -22.21 -8.99
C ASP A 9 -1.53 -23.37 -9.21
N ALA A 10 -1.89 -24.57 -8.75
CA ALA A 10 -1.05 -25.76 -8.91
C ALA A 10 -0.81 -26.17 -10.37
N ASP A 11 -1.69 -25.76 -11.28
CA ASP A 11 -1.58 -26.04 -12.70
C ASP A 11 -0.85 -24.94 -13.48
N GLY A 12 -0.37 -23.90 -12.79
CA GLY A 12 0.38 -22.78 -13.37
C GLY A 12 -0.50 -21.69 -13.97
N ASN A 13 -1.81 -21.72 -13.77
CA ASN A 13 -2.72 -20.68 -14.23
C ASN A 13 -2.72 -19.49 -13.26
N ASN A 14 -3.05 -18.30 -13.78
CA ASN A 14 -3.22 -17.13 -12.95
C ASN A 14 -4.42 -17.26 -12.01
N ALA A 15 -4.18 -17.25 -10.70
CA ALA A 15 -5.20 -17.48 -9.69
C ALA A 15 -6.04 -16.23 -9.35
N LEU A 16 -5.73 -15.05 -9.94
CA LEU A 16 -6.47 -13.81 -9.68
C LEU A 16 -7.58 -13.53 -10.70
N SER A 17 -7.67 -14.32 -11.78
CA SER A 17 -8.52 -14.02 -12.92
C SER A 17 -9.49 -15.15 -13.24
N THR A 18 -10.69 -14.78 -13.68
CA THR A 18 -11.67 -15.70 -14.27
C THR A 18 -11.42 -16.00 -15.75
N GLY A 19 -10.32 -15.49 -16.34
CA GLY A 19 -9.96 -15.70 -17.73
C GLY A 19 -10.49 -14.67 -18.74
N GLY A 20 -11.26 -13.68 -18.29
CA GLY A 20 -11.80 -12.60 -19.14
C GLY A 20 -10.73 -11.61 -19.61
N LYS A 21 -11.12 -10.71 -20.52
CA LYS A 21 -10.28 -9.58 -20.94
C LYS A 21 -10.54 -8.39 -20.04
N GLY A 22 -9.45 -7.86 -19.43
CA GLY A 22 -9.37 -6.54 -18.82
C GLY A 22 -10.52 -6.12 -17.89
N GLY A 23 -10.33 -5.05 -17.16
CA GLY A 23 -11.35 -4.47 -16.30
C GLY A 23 -11.60 -5.25 -14.99
N PRO A 24 -12.44 -4.72 -14.10
CA PRO A 24 -12.71 -5.34 -12.80
C PRO A 24 -13.51 -6.64 -12.89
N GLU A 25 -14.18 -6.90 -14.00
CA GLU A 25 -15.03 -8.07 -14.21
C GLU A 25 -14.24 -9.38 -14.28
N HIS A 26 -12.96 -9.33 -14.64
CA HIS A 26 -12.13 -10.53 -14.69
C HIS A 26 -11.58 -10.95 -13.31
N LEU A 27 -11.72 -10.12 -12.30
CA LEU A 27 -11.26 -10.43 -10.95
C LEU A 27 -12.20 -11.44 -10.27
N ASN A 28 -11.62 -12.51 -9.77
CA ASN A 28 -12.33 -13.48 -8.95
C ASN A 28 -12.36 -13.05 -7.47
N ASP A 29 -12.98 -13.88 -6.62
CA ASP A 29 -13.13 -13.59 -5.20
C ASP A 29 -11.77 -13.49 -4.46
N LEU A 30 -10.77 -14.27 -4.88
CA LEU A 30 -9.41 -14.18 -4.34
C LEU A 30 -8.81 -12.79 -4.58
N ALA A 31 -8.89 -12.30 -5.81
CA ALA A 31 -8.37 -10.98 -6.15
C ALA A 31 -9.13 -9.85 -5.45
N ARG A 32 -10.45 -9.98 -5.32
CA ARG A 32 -11.30 -9.03 -4.59
C ARG A 32 -10.98 -9.03 -3.10
N GLY A 33 -10.76 -10.19 -2.51
CA GLY A 33 -10.31 -10.31 -1.12
C GLY A 33 -8.94 -9.65 -0.90
N CYS A 34 -7.98 -9.90 -1.81
CA CYS A 34 -6.67 -9.23 -1.76
C CYS A 34 -6.78 -7.70 -1.81
N LEU A 35 -7.61 -7.17 -2.72
CA LEU A 35 -7.87 -5.72 -2.82
C LEU A 35 -8.46 -5.18 -1.52
N ALA A 36 -9.49 -5.84 -0.99
CA ALA A 36 -10.15 -5.43 0.25
C ALA A 36 -9.15 -5.36 1.43
N GLY A 37 -8.25 -6.34 1.54
CA GLY A 37 -7.22 -6.36 2.57
C GLY A 37 -6.21 -5.22 2.43
N LEU A 38 -5.73 -4.95 1.23
CA LEU A 38 -4.82 -3.83 0.95
C LEU A 38 -5.45 -2.48 1.31
N LEU A 39 -6.73 -2.30 1.01
CA LEU A 39 -7.45 -1.07 1.34
C LEU A 39 -7.74 -0.99 2.83
N HIS A 40 -8.17 -2.08 3.47
CA HIS A 40 -8.46 -2.11 4.91
C HIS A 40 -7.25 -1.70 5.75
N HIS A 41 -6.07 -2.19 5.39
CA HIS A 41 -4.80 -1.92 6.08
C HIS A 41 -4.02 -0.73 5.50
N HIS A 42 -4.65 0.10 4.67
CA HIS A 42 -4.01 1.22 3.95
C HIS A 42 -3.15 2.12 4.84
N LYS A 43 -3.67 2.55 5.99
CA LYS A 43 -2.96 3.43 6.92
C LYS A 43 -1.79 2.73 7.61
N GLY A 44 -2.00 1.51 8.10
CA GLY A 44 -0.95 0.71 8.73
C GLY A 44 0.18 0.36 7.76
N LEU A 45 -0.18 0.02 6.51
CA LEU A 45 0.80 -0.24 5.45
C LEU A 45 1.74 0.96 5.21
N ALA A 46 1.22 2.19 5.22
CA ALA A 46 2.02 3.39 4.97
C ALA A 46 3.25 3.45 5.89
N GLY A 47 3.09 3.11 7.18
CA GLY A 47 4.20 3.10 8.14
C GLY A 47 5.33 2.12 7.81
N LEU A 48 5.05 1.05 7.06
CA LEU A 48 6.05 0.06 6.64
C LEU A 48 6.65 0.33 5.25
N ILE A 49 5.82 0.82 4.31
CA ILE A 49 6.19 0.88 2.89
C ILE A 49 6.51 2.30 2.38
N ALA A 50 6.25 3.32 3.22
CA ALA A 50 6.65 4.71 3.03
C ALA A 50 7.36 5.20 4.32
N PRO A 51 8.56 4.68 4.63
CA PRO A 51 9.12 4.69 5.97
C PRO A 51 10.03 5.88 6.27
N THR A 52 9.97 6.97 5.52
CA THR A 52 10.81 8.16 5.73
C THR A 52 9.96 9.43 5.78
N ALA A 53 10.44 10.49 6.45
CA ALA A 53 9.67 11.73 6.57
C ALA A 53 9.35 12.34 5.19
N ASN A 54 10.28 12.31 4.25
CA ASN A 54 10.08 12.81 2.89
C ASN A 54 9.19 11.90 2.01
N SER A 55 8.84 10.69 2.44
CA SER A 55 7.81 9.88 1.75
C SER A 55 6.47 10.60 1.72
N TYR A 56 6.17 11.38 2.76
CA TYR A 56 4.89 12.07 2.93
C TYR A 56 4.79 13.38 2.14
N ASP A 57 5.90 13.93 1.65
CA ASP A 57 5.89 15.00 0.63
C ASP A 57 5.31 14.48 -0.70
N ARG A 58 5.50 13.19 -0.97
CA ARG A 58 4.96 12.51 -2.15
C ARG A 58 3.53 12.01 -1.95
N LEU A 59 3.19 11.55 -0.75
CA LEU A 59 1.88 10.98 -0.41
C LEU A 59 0.89 12.07 0.00
N GLN A 60 0.59 13.00 -0.92
CA GLN A 60 -0.33 14.10 -0.69
C GLN A 60 -1.58 13.96 -1.55
N PRO A 61 -2.73 14.53 -1.13
CA PRO A 61 -3.90 14.70 -2.01
C PRO A 61 -3.47 15.37 -3.32
N GLY A 62 -3.96 14.89 -4.44
CA GLY A 62 -3.58 15.40 -5.75
C GLY A 62 -2.24 14.88 -6.27
N SER A 63 -1.59 13.92 -5.61
CA SER A 63 -0.39 13.26 -6.11
C SER A 63 -0.73 11.97 -6.87
N LEU A 64 0.15 11.55 -7.78
CA LEU A 64 0.02 10.30 -8.55
C LEU A 64 0.52 9.06 -7.79
N SER A 65 0.58 9.11 -6.46
CA SER A 65 1.37 8.14 -5.70
C SER A 65 0.60 7.31 -4.68
N GLY A 66 -0.71 7.19 -4.83
CA GLY A 66 -1.49 6.29 -3.99
C GLY A 66 -1.76 6.84 -2.59
N HIS A 67 -2.14 8.13 -2.51
CA HIS A 67 -2.55 8.75 -1.24
C HIS A 67 -3.88 8.20 -0.72
N TRP A 68 -4.88 8.06 -1.61
CA TRP A 68 -6.22 7.67 -1.23
C TRP A 68 -6.40 6.16 -1.07
N GLN A 69 -7.23 5.75 -0.14
CA GLN A 69 -7.67 4.38 0.05
C GLN A 69 -8.66 3.98 -1.05
N ASN A 70 -8.15 3.80 -2.26
CA ASN A 70 -8.96 3.49 -3.44
C ASN A 70 -8.28 2.49 -4.38
N TRP A 71 -9.06 1.98 -5.32
CA TRP A 71 -8.59 1.05 -6.34
C TRP A 71 -9.28 1.30 -7.68
N GLY A 72 -8.66 0.87 -8.78
CA GLY A 72 -9.26 1.07 -10.09
C GLY A 72 -8.63 0.21 -11.19
N GLY A 73 -9.36 0.07 -12.30
CA GLY A 73 -8.92 -0.65 -13.49
C GLY A 73 -8.03 0.24 -14.35
N ASP A 74 -6.76 -0.14 -14.52
CA ASP A 74 -5.74 0.56 -15.32
C ASP A 74 -5.61 2.07 -15.01
N HIS A 75 -5.91 2.43 -13.78
CA HIS A 75 -6.01 3.79 -13.30
C HIS A 75 -4.73 4.20 -12.56
N ARG A 76 -4.06 5.27 -12.99
CA ARG A 76 -2.74 5.67 -12.46
C ARG A 76 -2.80 6.44 -11.14
N ASN A 77 -3.95 6.99 -10.78
CA ASN A 77 -4.10 7.87 -9.62
C ASN A 77 -4.62 7.13 -8.37
N VAL A 78 -4.89 5.82 -8.49
CA VAL A 78 -5.35 5.01 -7.37
C VAL A 78 -4.21 4.33 -6.64
N THR A 79 -4.42 3.98 -5.38
CA THR A 79 -3.44 3.25 -4.57
C THR A 79 -3.23 1.82 -5.04
N THR A 80 -4.30 1.11 -5.37
CA THR A 80 -4.17 -0.24 -5.91
C THR A 80 -4.80 -0.29 -7.30
N ARG A 81 -3.95 -0.47 -8.30
CA ARG A 81 -4.35 -0.60 -9.70
C ARG A 81 -4.46 -2.07 -10.08
N ILE A 82 -5.54 -2.41 -10.77
CA ILE A 82 -5.63 -3.69 -11.46
C ILE A 82 -5.18 -3.51 -12.92
N SER A 83 -4.45 -4.50 -13.43
CA SER A 83 -4.04 -4.51 -14.83
C SER A 83 -5.25 -4.61 -15.76
N SER A 84 -5.28 -3.84 -16.83
CA SER A 84 -6.28 -3.96 -17.90
C SER A 84 -6.15 -5.27 -18.68
N GLU A 85 -5.02 -5.96 -18.54
CA GLU A 85 -4.77 -7.26 -19.15
C GLU A 85 -5.31 -8.36 -18.22
N GLY A 86 -6.38 -9.03 -18.65
CA GLY A 86 -6.95 -10.18 -17.93
C GLY A 86 -6.19 -11.48 -18.19
N GLY A 87 -6.80 -12.60 -17.76
CA GLY A 87 -6.25 -13.93 -17.96
C GLY A 87 -4.88 -14.12 -17.32
N ALA A 88 -3.94 -14.70 -18.05
CA ALA A 88 -2.59 -15.01 -17.56
C ALA A 88 -1.78 -13.78 -17.10
N LYS A 89 -2.16 -12.58 -17.51
CA LYS A 89 -1.47 -11.34 -17.17
C LYS A 89 -2.13 -10.53 -16.06
N ALA A 90 -3.22 -11.02 -15.47
CA ALA A 90 -3.89 -10.36 -14.36
C ALA A 90 -2.93 -10.17 -13.18
N ARG A 91 -2.88 -8.96 -12.65
CA ARG A 91 -2.05 -8.62 -11.49
C ARG A 91 -2.62 -7.42 -10.74
N LEU A 92 -2.27 -7.33 -9.49
CA LEU A 92 -2.52 -6.19 -8.63
C LEU A 92 -1.21 -5.38 -8.52
N GLU A 93 -1.31 -4.08 -8.62
CA GLU A 93 -0.20 -3.14 -8.45
C GLU A 93 -0.49 -2.21 -7.28
N HIS A 94 0.19 -2.42 -6.16
CA HIS A 94 0.11 -1.52 -5.01
C HIS A 94 1.14 -0.39 -5.17
N ARG A 95 0.67 0.86 -5.18
CA ARG A 95 1.43 2.02 -5.68
C ARG A 95 1.96 2.96 -4.59
N MET A 96 1.62 2.72 -3.33
CA MET A 96 2.02 3.56 -2.20
C MET A 96 3.51 3.47 -1.89
N ALA A 97 4.11 2.29 -2.04
CA ALA A 97 5.48 2.02 -1.63
C ALA A 97 6.51 2.96 -2.27
N ASP A 98 7.54 3.31 -1.54
CA ASP A 98 8.66 4.06 -2.08
C ASP A 98 10.00 3.29 -2.04
N ALA A 99 11.03 3.85 -2.68
CA ALA A 99 12.31 3.17 -2.86
C ALA A 99 13.15 3.14 -1.57
N SER A 100 12.79 3.92 -0.55
CA SER A 100 13.46 3.93 0.76
C SER A 100 13.01 2.76 1.65
N SER A 101 11.91 2.07 1.30
CA SER A 101 11.46 0.93 2.06
C SER A 101 12.38 -0.28 1.89
N ASN A 102 12.56 -1.05 2.97
CA ASN A 102 13.18 -2.35 2.86
C ASN A 102 12.30 -3.27 1.98
N PRO A 103 12.79 -3.77 0.83
CA PRO A 103 11.96 -4.50 -0.12
C PRO A 103 11.40 -5.81 0.46
N TYR A 104 12.10 -6.48 1.35
CA TYR A 104 11.61 -7.70 1.99
C TYR A 104 10.43 -7.39 2.91
N THR A 105 10.55 -6.38 3.75
CA THR A 105 9.47 -5.94 4.64
C THR A 105 8.29 -5.42 3.85
N ALA A 106 8.52 -4.61 2.81
CA ALA A 106 7.48 -4.03 2.00
C ALA A 106 6.67 -5.10 1.25
N VAL A 107 7.33 -6.08 0.64
CA VAL A 107 6.66 -7.20 -0.03
C VAL A 107 5.90 -8.06 0.98
N ALA A 108 6.52 -8.39 2.12
CA ALA A 108 5.85 -9.16 3.17
C ALA A 108 4.59 -8.45 3.67
N ALA A 109 4.66 -7.15 3.97
CA ALA A 109 3.53 -6.37 4.46
C ALA A 109 2.37 -6.33 3.44
N VAL A 110 2.66 -6.07 2.17
CA VAL A 110 1.65 -6.04 1.10
C VAL A 110 0.99 -7.41 0.92
N LEU A 111 1.77 -8.49 0.90
CA LEU A 111 1.20 -9.83 0.76
C LEU A 111 0.41 -10.27 1.99
N GLN A 112 0.85 -9.92 3.20
CA GLN A 112 0.10 -10.21 4.42
C GLN A 112 -1.21 -9.43 4.49
N ALA A 113 -1.22 -8.14 4.15
CA ALA A 113 -2.45 -7.36 4.06
C ALA A 113 -3.44 -7.95 3.05
N ALA A 114 -2.95 -8.36 1.87
CA ALA A 114 -3.76 -9.02 0.86
C ALA A 114 -4.35 -10.35 1.39
N LEU A 115 -3.53 -11.17 2.05
CA LEU A 115 -3.97 -12.44 2.63
C LEU A 115 -5.01 -12.24 3.73
N LEU A 116 -4.83 -11.24 4.60
CA LEU A 116 -5.81 -10.90 5.65
C LEU A 116 -7.18 -10.55 5.07
N GLY A 117 -7.22 -9.87 3.92
CA GLY A 117 -8.48 -9.56 3.25
C GLY A 117 -9.22 -10.82 2.80
N VAL A 118 -8.49 -11.82 2.30
CA VAL A 118 -9.05 -13.12 1.91
C VAL A 118 -9.51 -13.91 3.13
N GLN A 119 -8.73 -13.92 4.19
CA GLN A 119 -9.01 -14.69 5.41
C GLN A 119 -10.17 -14.12 6.22
N ASN A 120 -10.25 -12.79 6.33
CA ASN A 120 -11.24 -12.11 7.16
C ASN A 120 -12.50 -11.69 6.39
N GLY A 121 -12.48 -11.77 5.05
CA GLY A 121 -13.63 -11.42 4.22
C GLY A 121 -14.00 -9.94 4.33
N TYR A 122 -13.03 -9.04 4.32
CA TYR A 122 -13.29 -7.60 4.36
C TYR A 122 -14.11 -7.16 3.14
N ASP A 123 -15.01 -6.20 3.35
CA ASP A 123 -15.79 -5.62 2.28
C ASP A 123 -14.89 -4.79 1.34
N LEU A 124 -14.97 -5.12 0.04
CA LEU A 124 -14.31 -4.32 -0.98
C LEU A 124 -15.13 -3.08 -1.29
N GLN A 125 -14.53 -1.91 -1.10
CA GLN A 125 -15.12 -0.63 -1.48
C GLN A 125 -15.41 -0.58 -2.98
N PRO A 126 -16.37 0.26 -3.44
CA PRO A 126 -16.58 0.51 -4.85
C PRO A 126 -15.29 0.94 -5.55
N MET A 127 -15.18 0.56 -6.82
CA MET A 127 -14.07 1.00 -7.67
C MET A 127 -14.14 2.51 -7.87
N GLU A 128 -12.97 3.17 -7.85
CA GLU A 128 -12.84 4.58 -8.21
C GLU A 128 -13.36 4.83 -9.63
N THR A 129 -14.28 5.76 -9.78
CA THR A 129 -14.86 6.14 -11.06
C THR A 129 -14.47 7.54 -11.51
N GLY A 130 -13.96 8.37 -10.58
CA GLY A 130 -13.38 9.68 -10.86
C GLY A 130 -11.96 9.57 -11.42
N ASP A 131 -11.29 10.68 -11.57
CA ASP A 131 -9.89 10.70 -11.99
C ASP A 131 -8.93 10.28 -10.85
N GLY A 132 -9.45 10.11 -9.62
CA GLY A 132 -8.69 9.73 -8.43
C GLY A 132 -7.65 10.77 -7.98
N PHE A 133 -7.67 11.95 -8.61
CA PHE A 133 -6.72 13.03 -8.42
C PHE A 133 -7.38 14.28 -7.85
N VAL A 134 -8.37 14.82 -8.56
CA VAL A 134 -9.21 15.96 -8.13
C VAL A 134 -10.58 15.46 -7.71
N GLU A 135 -11.13 14.50 -8.46
CA GLU A 135 -12.42 13.87 -8.19
C GLU A 135 -12.17 12.46 -7.66
N THR A 136 -12.49 12.24 -6.39
CA THR A 136 -12.41 10.92 -5.75
C THR A 136 -13.52 10.78 -4.72
N ASP A 137 -14.12 9.59 -4.67
CA ASP A 137 -15.08 9.22 -3.62
C ASP A 137 -14.39 8.75 -2.33
N ALA A 138 -13.06 8.55 -2.37
CA ALA A 138 -12.29 8.12 -1.22
C ALA A 138 -12.20 9.22 -0.17
N THR A 139 -12.51 8.88 1.07
CA THR A 139 -12.49 9.79 2.23
C THR A 139 -11.32 9.52 3.17
N ILE A 140 -10.63 8.39 2.99
CA ILE A 140 -9.49 7.96 3.81
C ILE A 140 -8.23 8.13 2.96
N GLY A 141 -7.27 8.87 3.48
CA GLY A 141 -5.95 9.06 2.89
C GLY A 141 -4.84 8.43 3.70
N ALA A 142 -3.65 8.40 3.12
CA ALA A 142 -2.42 8.12 3.85
C ALA A 142 -2.21 9.16 4.96
N ALA A 143 -1.41 8.82 5.96
CA ALA A 143 -1.05 9.73 7.03
C ALA A 143 -0.41 11.02 6.50
N SER A 144 -0.51 12.10 7.27
CA SER A 144 0.07 13.41 6.91
C SER A 144 1.59 13.46 6.97
N ASP A 145 2.17 12.60 7.81
CA ASP A 145 3.60 12.57 8.11
C ASP A 145 4.03 11.20 8.66
N LEU A 146 5.34 11.01 8.83
CA LEU A 146 5.90 9.76 9.33
C LEU A 146 5.40 9.42 10.74
N GLY A 147 5.26 10.42 11.61
CA GLY A 147 4.81 10.19 12.99
C GLY A 147 3.38 9.63 13.05
N ALA A 148 2.48 10.21 12.27
CA ALA A 148 1.10 9.74 12.14
C ALA A 148 1.05 8.33 11.51
N ALA A 149 1.85 8.06 10.48
CA ALA A 149 1.89 6.74 9.85
C ALA A 149 2.43 5.65 10.79
N VAL A 150 3.43 5.97 11.59
CA VAL A 150 3.97 5.04 12.61
C VAL A 150 2.94 4.76 13.70
N ALA A 151 2.14 5.78 14.09
CA ALA A 151 1.05 5.60 15.04
C ALA A 151 -0.08 4.74 14.44
N ASP A 152 -0.46 4.96 13.20
CA ASP A 152 -1.45 4.14 12.48
C ASP A 152 -0.98 2.68 12.36
N LEU A 153 0.30 2.44 12.07
CA LEU A 153 0.88 1.10 12.05
C LEU A 153 0.84 0.43 13.43
N ALA A 154 1.22 1.15 14.48
CA ALA A 154 1.18 0.62 15.84
C ALA A 154 -0.25 0.28 16.31
N ALA A 155 -1.25 1.01 15.81
CA ALA A 155 -2.66 0.76 16.08
C ALA A 155 -3.24 -0.42 15.29
N ASP A 156 -2.65 -0.75 14.14
CA ASP A 156 -3.06 -1.89 13.30
C ASP A 156 -2.48 -3.21 13.83
N THR A 157 -3.05 -3.70 14.91
CA THR A 157 -2.58 -4.91 15.59
C THR A 157 -2.75 -6.18 14.75
N VAL A 158 -3.72 -6.19 13.84
CA VAL A 158 -3.97 -7.34 12.95
C VAL A 158 -2.88 -7.45 11.90
N LEU A 159 -2.56 -6.35 11.21
CA LEU A 159 -1.45 -6.30 10.26
C LEU A 159 -0.11 -6.57 10.97
N SER A 160 0.09 -5.97 12.15
CA SER A 160 1.31 -6.15 12.95
C SER A 160 1.56 -7.60 13.33
N ALA A 161 0.51 -8.32 13.74
CA ALA A 161 0.60 -9.75 14.04
C ALA A 161 0.93 -10.59 12.79
N ALA A 162 0.30 -10.27 11.65
CA ALA A 162 0.52 -10.99 10.41
C ALA A 162 1.92 -10.79 9.82
N VAL A 163 2.46 -9.57 9.91
CA VAL A 163 3.83 -9.25 9.44
C VAL A 163 4.90 -9.76 10.42
N GLY A 164 4.56 -9.81 11.72
CA GLY A 164 5.40 -10.25 12.82
C GLY A 164 5.56 -9.16 13.88
N GLU A 165 4.94 -9.37 15.04
CA GLU A 165 4.89 -8.39 16.12
C GLU A 165 6.24 -7.82 16.52
N GLY A 166 7.26 -8.69 16.67
CA GLY A 166 8.61 -8.27 17.04
C GLY A 166 9.29 -7.40 15.98
N LEU A 167 9.08 -7.70 14.70
CA LEU A 167 9.59 -6.89 13.58
C LEU A 167 8.92 -5.53 13.57
N VAL A 168 7.59 -5.49 13.66
CA VAL A 168 6.82 -4.24 13.63
C VAL A 168 7.14 -3.38 14.86
N ALA A 169 7.19 -3.95 16.06
CA ALA A 169 7.55 -3.23 17.27
C ALA A 169 8.93 -2.58 17.17
N ASN A 170 9.92 -3.30 16.66
CA ASN A 170 11.26 -2.76 16.43
C ASN A 170 11.25 -1.64 15.38
N HIS A 171 10.52 -1.84 14.27
CA HIS A 171 10.37 -0.81 13.23
C HIS A 171 9.72 0.46 13.80
N VAL A 172 8.62 0.34 14.52
CA VAL A 172 7.93 1.46 15.19
C VAL A 172 8.89 2.21 16.14
N PHE A 173 9.63 1.49 16.99
CA PHE A 173 10.61 2.09 17.89
C PHE A 173 11.69 2.89 17.14
N MET A 174 12.26 2.32 16.07
CA MET A 174 13.27 2.99 15.26
C MET A 174 12.71 4.23 14.57
N LYS A 175 11.49 4.15 14.03
CA LYS A 175 10.87 5.26 13.30
C LYS A 175 10.40 6.38 14.23
N GLN A 176 9.96 6.08 15.44
CA GLN A 176 9.71 7.09 16.47
C GLN A 176 10.98 7.88 16.81
N ALA A 177 12.12 7.21 16.95
CA ALA A 177 13.41 7.88 17.14
C ALA A 177 13.84 8.72 15.93
N GLU A 178 13.49 8.31 14.71
CA GLU A 178 13.72 9.08 13.48
C GLU A 178 12.84 10.34 13.44
N VAL A 179 11.55 10.22 13.77
CA VAL A 179 10.61 11.35 13.88
C VAL A 179 11.16 12.41 14.84
N GLU A 180 11.63 12.01 16.03
CA GLU A 180 12.23 12.94 16.99
C GLU A 180 13.48 13.67 16.47
N LYS A 181 14.29 12.99 15.66
CA LYS A 181 15.50 13.58 15.04
C LYS A 181 15.18 14.51 13.87
N THR A 182 14.07 14.32 13.22
CA THR A 182 13.75 15.04 11.97
C THR A 182 12.71 16.14 12.16
N LYS A 183 11.99 16.18 13.27
CA LYS A 183 10.84 17.08 13.49
C LYS A 183 11.12 18.58 13.33
N ASP A 184 12.34 19.00 13.65
CA ASP A 184 12.74 20.41 13.61
C ASP A 184 13.68 20.72 12.44
N LEU A 185 13.88 19.76 11.50
CA LEU A 185 14.75 19.95 10.36
C LEU A 185 14.03 20.74 9.26
N ASP A 186 14.70 21.72 8.70
CA ASP A 186 14.29 22.35 7.44
C ASP A 186 14.52 21.42 6.23
N ALA A 187 14.09 21.82 5.05
CA ALA A 187 14.18 21.00 3.84
C ALA A 187 15.62 20.64 3.46
N ASP A 188 16.58 21.52 3.68
CA ASP A 188 17.99 21.27 3.35
C ASP A 188 18.65 20.32 4.35
N ALA A 189 18.39 20.51 5.63
CA ALA A 189 18.84 19.61 6.69
C ALA A 189 18.18 18.21 6.58
N MET A 190 16.88 18.16 6.22
CA MET A 190 16.17 16.90 5.94
C MET A 190 16.81 16.15 4.77
N ARG A 191 17.15 16.85 3.67
CA ARG A 191 17.87 16.27 2.55
C ARG A 191 19.24 15.75 2.97
N GLY A 192 20.00 16.54 3.75
CA GLY A 192 21.29 16.14 4.30
C GLY A 192 21.20 14.91 5.20
N PHE A 193 20.14 14.78 5.99
CA PHE A 193 19.87 13.61 6.84
C PHE A 193 19.67 12.34 6.01
N TYR A 194 18.86 12.40 4.95
CA TYR A 194 18.52 11.21 4.18
C TYR A 194 19.52 10.84 3.09
N ILE A 195 20.37 11.77 2.60
CA ILE A 195 21.32 11.47 1.49
C ILE A 195 22.31 10.37 1.86
N TYR A 196 22.60 10.19 3.15
CA TYR A 196 23.49 9.14 3.66
C TYR A 196 22.76 7.98 4.33
N TYR A 197 21.43 8.02 4.34
CA TYR A 197 20.59 7.03 5.04
C TYR A 197 20.15 5.90 4.12
N MET A 198 20.21 6.11 2.81
CA MET A 198 19.77 5.16 1.78
C MET A 198 20.93 4.52 1.06
#